data_4da040ca9138233d6b3e0c4b7d92630b
#
_entry.id   4da040ca9138233d6b3e0c4b7d92630b
#
_cell.length_a   1.000
_cell.length_b   1.000
_cell.length_c   1.000
_cell.angle_alpha   90.00
_cell.angle_beta   90.00
_cell.angle_gamma   90.00
#
_symmetry.space_group_name_H-M   'P 1'
#
loop_
_entity.id
_entity.type
_entity.pdbx_description
1 polymer ?
#
loop_
_entity_poly.entity_id
_entity_poly.type
_entity_poly.pdbx_seq_one_letter_code
_entity_poly.pdbx_strand_id
1 'polypeptide(L)'
;MKIIIQIVILIAFFGCSENIKLLEERLEEQARKNGNEISATEIKKIAIYLDVWSKEDFYQEAIDEFMEQDRVNFPDDINVLFTGSSSIRFWSSLEEDMKPLRVLNRGFGGAHISHVNFHFNDVVRRYDPEAIVFFCGTNDVTALKTPTETVKDFKVFRDKVRNELPNVHIFVIGIKPSPAREYIEKEEMEYNKLISDMADADDLLTFIDIWDSMLTQDGKRMPELFIEDGLHINAAGYKIWTKLVREKLGSLFNL
;
A
#
# COMPACT_ATOMS: atom_id res chain seq x y z
N MET A 1 -1.31 9.07 -21.28
CA MET A 1 -2.21 8.70 -22.39
C MET A 1 -1.54 7.93 -23.54
N LYS A 2 -0.19 7.85 -23.64
CA LYS A 2 0.50 7.03 -24.69
C LYS A 2 0.82 5.59 -24.29
N ILE A 3 0.80 5.23 -23.01
CA ILE A 3 1.08 3.88 -22.50
C ILE A 3 -0.13 2.93 -22.66
N ILE A 4 -1.34 3.46 -22.69
CA ILE A 4 -2.59 2.67 -22.83
C ILE A 4 -2.74 2.05 -24.24
N ILE A 5 -2.08 2.60 -25.27
CA ILE A 5 -2.30 2.18 -26.67
C ILE A 5 -1.43 0.97 -27.05
N GLN A 6 -0.30 0.73 -26.40
CA GLN A 6 0.56 -0.44 -26.73
C GLN A 6 0.10 -1.76 -26.08
N ILE A 7 -0.71 -1.72 -25.03
CA ILE A 7 -1.23 -2.93 -24.35
C ILE A 7 -2.40 -3.57 -25.14
N VAL A 8 -3.07 -2.81 -26.00
CA VAL A 8 -4.28 -3.29 -26.70
C VAL A 8 -4.00 -4.31 -27.82
N ILE A 9 -2.77 -4.45 -28.30
CA ILE A 9 -2.45 -5.33 -29.45
C ILE A 9 -2.12 -6.79 -29.06
N LEU A 10 -1.85 -7.09 -27.78
CA LEU A 10 -1.55 -8.46 -27.32
C LEU A 10 -2.78 -9.26 -26.81
N ILE A 11 -3.98 -8.70 -26.88
CA ILE A 11 -5.21 -9.24 -26.24
C ILE A 11 -5.87 -10.37 -27.05
N ALA A 12 -5.39 -10.71 -28.24
CA ALA A 12 -6.12 -11.64 -29.11
C ALA A 12 -5.97 -13.14 -28.79
N PHE A 13 -5.18 -13.54 -27.78
CA PHE A 13 -4.86 -14.96 -27.53
C PHE A 13 -4.99 -15.46 -26.10
N PHE A 14 -5.49 -14.69 -25.14
CA PHE A 14 -5.74 -15.20 -23.79
C PHE A 14 -7.24 -15.51 -23.63
N GLY A 15 -7.55 -16.78 -23.50
CA GLY A 15 -8.84 -17.23 -22.98
C GLY A 15 -9.11 -16.50 -21.65
N CYS A 16 -10.39 -16.14 -21.40
CA CYS A 16 -10.81 -15.43 -20.20
C CYS A 16 -10.30 -16.19 -18.97
N SER A 17 -9.29 -15.66 -18.26
CA SER A 17 -8.82 -16.28 -17.02
C SER A 17 -9.96 -16.24 -16.00
N GLU A 18 -10.00 -17.20 -15.08
CA GLU A 18 -11.02 -17.20 -14.01
C GLU A 18 -10.98 -15.90 -13.20
N ASN A 19 -9.79 -15.31 -13.05
CA ASN A 19 -9.61 -14.03 -12.38
C ASN A 19 -10.30 -12.87 -13.13
N ILE A 20 -10.17 -12.79 -14.46
CA ILE A 20 -10.84 -11.76 -15.26
C ILE A 20 -12.36 -11.86 -15.10
N LYS A 21 -12.93 -13.06 -15.12
CA LYS A 21 -14.38 -13.24 -14.93
C LYS A 21 -14.84 -12.76 -13.54
N LEU A 22 -14.09 -13.11 -12.50
CA LEU A 22 -14.37 -12.65 -11.16
C LEU A 22 -14.31 -11.12 -11.07
N LEU A 23 -13.34 -10.48 -11.71
CA LEU A 23 -13.22 -9.03 -11.77
C LEU A 23 -14.38 -8.39 -12.54
N GLU A 24 -14.82 -8.99 -13.66
CA GLU A 24 -16.01 -8.55 -14.40
C GLU A 24 -17.25 -8.58 -13.48
N GLU A 25 -17.50 -9.68 -12.78
CA GLU A 25 -18.62 -9.83 -11.84
C GLU A 25 -18.59 -8.79 -10.70
N ARG A 26 -17.42 -8.55 -10.11
CA ARG A 26 -17.22 -7.54 -9.05
C ARG A 26 -17.44 -6.12 -9.56
N LEU A 27 -16.99 -5.80 -10.78
CA LEU A 27 -17.22 -4.51 -11.42
C LEU A 27 -18.70 -4.27 -11.70
N GLU A 28 -19.42 -5.28 -12.19
CA GLU A 28 -20.87 -5.21 -12.40
C GLU A 28 -21.64 -4.98 -11.09
N GLU A 29 -21.21 -5.68 -10.02
CA GLU A 29 -21.82 -5.50 -8.71
C GLU A 29 -21.58 -4.09 -8.16
N GLN A 30 -20.33 -3.59 -8.26
CA GLN A 30 -19.98 -2.24 -7.83
C GLN A 30 -20.74 -1.17 -8.62
N ALA A 31 -20.85 -1.33 -9.95
CA ALA A 31 -21.61 -0.43 -10.80
C ALA A 31 -23.10 -0.39 -10.37
N ARG A 32 -23.71 -1.55 -10.12
CA ARG A 32 -25.10 -1.64 -9.63
C ARG A 32 -25.26 -0.95 -8.26
N LYS A 33 -24.35 -1.17 -7.33
CA LYS A 33 -24.39 -0.53 -5.99
C LYS A 33 -24.33 0.98 -6.07
N ASN A 34 -23.56 1.51 -7.01
CA ASN A 34 -23.34 2.95 -7.19
C ASN A 34 -24.35 3.59 -8.15
N GLY A 35 -25.27 2.83 -8.72
CA GLY A 35 -26.25 3.32 -9.70
C GLY A 35 -25.62 3.76 -11.03
N ASN A 36 -24.45 3.24 -11.37
CA ASN A 36 -23.72 3.56 -12.60
C ASN A 36 -24.03 2.55 -13.69
N GLU A 37 -24.26 3.04 -14.91
CA GLU A 37 -24.33 2.20 -16.09
C GLU A 37 -22.93 2.14 -16.76
N ILE A 38 -22.32 0.96 -16.78
CA ILE A 38 -21.04 0.71 -17.46
C ILE A 38 -21.29 -0.37 -18.52
N SER A 39 -20.79 -0.15 -19.72
CA SER A 39 -20.94 -1.14 -20.80
C SER A 39 -20.11 -2.40 -20.53
N ALA A 40 -20.57 -3.57 -21.00
CA ALA A 40 -19.82 -4.83 -20.88
C ALA A 40 -18.40 -4.74 -21.49
N THR A 41 -18.24 -3.93 -22.55
CA THR A 41 -16.93 -3.69 -23.16
C THR A 41 -15.98 -2.92 -22.24
N GLU A 42 -16.49 -1.93 -21.51
CA GLU A 42 -15.70 -1.15 -20.52
C GLU A 42 -15.37 -2.00 -19.32
N ILE A 43 -16.33 -2.75 -18.80
CA ILE A 43 -16.12 -3.71 -17.69
C ILE A 43 -14.98 -4.65 -18.03
N LYS A 44 -15.03 -5.27 -19.22
CA LYS A 44 -13.97 -6.18 -19.68
C LYS A 44 -12.61 -5.50 -19.79
N LYS A 45 -12.54 -4.28 -20.30
CA LYS A 45 -11.27 -3.51 -20.38
C LYS A 45 -10.70 -3.22 -18.98
N ILE A 46 -11.56 -2.81 -18.04
CA ILE A 46 -11.14 -2.55 -16.66
C ILE A 46 -10.68 -3.84 -16.00
N ALA A 47 -11.42 -4.93 -16.14
CA ALA A 47 -11.05 -6.24 -15.59
C ALA A 47 -9.69 -6.72 -16.08
N ILE A 48 -9.41 -6.60 -17.38
CA ILE A 48 -8.11 -6.95 -17.96
C ILE A 48 -7.00 -6.04 -17.38
N TYR A 49 -7.24 -4.74 -17.24
CA TYR A 49 -6.28 -3.82 -16.65
C TYR A 49 -5.98 -4.21 -15.19
N LEU A 50 -7.00 -4.51 -14.39
CA LEU A 50 -6.85 -4.92 -13.00
C LEU A 50 -6.12 -6.26 -12.87
N ASP A 51 -6.40 -7.23 -13.76
CA ASP A 51 -5.69 -8.50 -13.82
C ASP A 51 -4.20 -8.31 -14.11
N VAL A 52 -3.86 -7.47 -15.09
CA VAL A 52 -2.47 -7.14 -15.41
C VAL A 52 -1.79 -6.41 -14.25
N TRP A 53 -2.46 -5.44 -13.63
CA TRP A 53 -1.93 -4.68 -12.50
C TRP A 53 -1.70 -5.55 -11.27
N SER A 54 -2.48 -6.60 -11.06
CA SER A 54 -2.33 -7.50 -9.91
C SER A 54 -1.28 -8.61 -10.09
N LYS A 55 -0.60 -8.67 -11.24
CA LYS A 55 0.49 -9.64 -11.45
C LYS A 55 1.67 -9.33 -10.55
N GLU A 56 2.18 -10.35 -9.88
CA GLU A 56 3.21 -10.22 -8.85
C GLU A 56 4.47 -9.50 -9.34
N ASP A 57 4.86 -9.70 -10.60
CA ASP A 57 6.03 -9.09 -11.24
C ASP A 57 5.78 -7.73 -11.90
N PHE A 58 4.58 -7.15 -11.76
CA PHE A 58 4.20 -5.89 -12.41
C PHE A 58 5.15 -4.73 -12.12
N TYR A 59 5.81 -4.74 -10.97
CA TYR A 59 6.74 -3.71 -10.53
C TYR A 59 8.22 -4.11 -10.59
N GLN A 60 8.56 -5.15 -11.37
CA GLN A 60 9.94 -5.66 -11.46
C GLN A 60 10.95 -4.55 -11.78
N GLU A 61 10.63 -3.63 -12.70
CA GLU A 61 11.51 -2.50 -13.07
C GLU A 61 11.86 -1.61 -11.86
N ALA A 62 10.86 -1.30 -11.01
CA ALA A 62 11.10 -0.50 -9.80
C ALA A 62 11.98 -1.25 -8.77
N ILE A 63 11.87 -2.57 -8.73
CA ILE A 63 12.71 -3.40 -7.86
C ILE A 63 14.14 -3.47 -8.42
N ASP A 64 14.30 -3.61 -9.73
CA ASP A 64 15.61 -3.60 -10.39
C ASP A 64 16.36 -2.27 -10.14
N GLU A 65 15.63 -1.13 -10.12
CA GLU A 65 16.19 0.17 -9.73
C GLU A 65 16.72 0.16 -8.29
N PHE A 66 16.00 -0.44 -7.33
CA PHE A 66 16.49 -0.59 -5.96
C PHE A 66 17.75 -1.47 -5.90
N MET A 67 17.75 -2.59 -6.64
CA MET A 67 18.90 -3.49 -6.69
C MET A 67 20.13 -2.81 -7.27
N GLU A 68 19.98 -1.96 -8.29
CA GLU A 68 21.09 -1.21 -8.86
C GLU A 68 21.61 -0.13 -7.89
N GLN A 69 20.72 0.57 -7.17
CA GLN A 69 21.13 1.50 -6.11
C GLN A 69 21.95 0.80 -5.04
N ASP A 70 21.48 -0.37 -4.57
CA ASP A 70 22.15 -1.16 -3.54
C ASP A 70 23.49 -1.73 -4.02
N ARG A 71 23.62 -2.05 -5.31
CA ARG A 71 24.88 -2.50 -5.90
C ARG A 71 25.94 -1.41 -5.84
N VAL A 72 25.54 -0.15 -5.97
CA VAL A 72 26.43 1.01 -5.91
C VAL A 72 26.77 1.36 -4.46
N ASN A 73 25.76 1.37 -3.59
CA ASN A 73 25.90 1.73 -2.19
C ASN A 73 24.85 0.98 -1.36
N PHE A 74 25.22 -0.15 -0.78
CA PHE A 74 24.32 -0.93 0.07
C PHE A 74 24.04 -0.17 1.36
N PRO A 75 22.75 0.02 1.74
CA PRO A 75 22.40 0.72 2.97
C PRO A 75 22.63 -0.18 4.18
N ASP A 76 23.70 0.08 4.92
CA ASP A 76 24.02 -0.64 6.15
C ASP A 76 23.39 0.02 7.39
N ASP A 77 23.22 -0.77 8.46
CA ASP A 77 22.83 -0.27 9.79
C ASP A 77 21.50 0.49 9.81
N ILE A 78 20.46 -0.06 9.19
CA ILE A 78 19.14 0.56 9.12
C ILE A 78 18.38 0.31 10.42
N ASN A 79 17.91 1.37 11.10
CA ASN A 79 17.00 1.21 12.22
C ASN A 79 15.58 0.86 11.72
N VAL A 80 15.06 1.62 10.75
CA VAL A 80 13.68 1.43 10.29
C VAL A 80 13.58 1.37 8.77
N LEU A 81 13.03 0.28 8.28
CA LEU A 81 12.66 0.13 6.87
C LEU A 81 11.23 0.62 6.65
N PHE A 82 11.04 1.53 5.71
CA PHE A 82 9.74 1.96 5.23
C PHE A 82 9.45 1.28 3.88
N THR A 83 8.38 0.48 3.81
CA THR A 83 8.00 -0.24 2.60
C THR A 83 6.50 -0.23 2.36
N GLY A 84 6.09 -0.58 1.15
CA GLY A 84 4.70 -0.60 0.70
C GLY A 84 4.48 0.18 -0.57
N SER A 85 3.42 0.98 -0.63
CA SER A 85 2.97 1.62 -1.86
C SER A 85 3.46 3.07 -2.05
N SER A 86 2.85 3.77 -3.01
CA SER A 86 3.26 5.11 -3.45
C SER A 86 3.34 6.15 -2.33
N SER A 87 2.54 6.07 -1.28
CA SER A 87 2.63 7.03 -0.16
C SER A 87 3.92 6.88 0.64
N ILE A 88 4.55 5.69 0.65
CA ILE A 88 5.91 5.56 1.16
C ILE A 88 6.91 6.10 0.13
N ARG A 89 6.80 5.69 -1.14
CA ARG A 89 7.68 6.15 -2.22
C ARG A 89 7.80 7.67 -2.28
N PHE A 90 6.67 8.39 -2.15
CA PHE A 90 6.62 9.84 -2.28
C PHE A 90 6.96 10.61 -1.00
N TRP A 91 7.30 9.94 0.09
CA TRP A 91 7.73 10.60 1.33
C TRP A 91 9.18 11.10 1.19
N SER A 92 9.33 12.18 0.44
CA SER A 92 10.66 12.73 0.09
C SER A 92 11.44 13.30 1.28
N SER A 93 10.74 13.70 2.35
CA SER A 93 11.36 14.22 3.59
C SER A 93 11.60 13.13 4.64
N LEU A 94 11.40 11.83 4.31
CA LEU A 94 11.40 10.73 5.27
C LEU A 94 12.64 10.69 6.16
N GLU A 95 13.84 10.82 5.57
CA GLU A 95 15.10 10.79 6.32
C GLU A 95 15.18 11.93 7.35
N GLU A 96 14.78 13.14 6.95
CA GLU A 96 14.77 14.30 7.83
C GLU A 96 13.69 14.17 8.92
N ASP A 97 12.50 13.71 8.53
CA ASP A 97 11.34 13.55 9.39
C ASP A 97 11.59 12.52 10.51
N MET A 98 12.43 11.52 10.26
CA MET A 98 12.69 10.42 11.18
C MET A 98 14.00 10.56 11.97
N LYS A 99 14.78 11.63 11.81
CA LYS A 99 15.99 11.84 12.60
C LYS A 99 15.70 11.72 14.10
N PRO A 100 16.60 11.09 14.89
CA PRO A 100 17.94 10.63 14.55
C PRO A 100 18.01 9.20 13.97
N LEU A 101 16.91 8.54 13.67
CA LEU A 101 16.90 7.19 13.13
C LEU A 101 17.45 7.15 11.69
N ARG A 102 18.20 6.11 11.39
CA ARG A 102 18.60 5.78 10.02
C ARG A 102 17.46 4.99 9.38
N VAL A 103 16.84 5.59 8.38
CA VAL A 103 15.69 5.00 7.71
C VAL A 103 15.98 4.70 6.25
N LEU A 104 15.35 3.68 5.72
CA LEU A 104 15.41 3.30 4.31
C LEU A 104 14.02 3.29 3.70
N ASN A 105 13.85 3.97 2.57
CA ASN A 105 12.61 3.94 1.79
C ASN A 105 12.70 2.88 0.68
N ARG A 106 11.84 1.87 0.76
CA ARG A 106 11.62 0.83 -0.26
C ARG A 106 10.14 0.73 -0.64
N GLY A 107 9.45 1.87 -0.66
CA GLY A 107 8.11 1.98 -1.23
C GLY A 107 8.16 2.09 -2.75
N PHE A 108 7.20 1.46 -3.44
CA PHE A 108 7.07 1.54 -4.90
C PHE A 108 5.63 1.81 -5.34
N GLY A 109 5.50 2.51 -6.47
CA GLY A 109 4.24 3.15 -6.85
C GLY A 109 3.12 2.17 -7.17
N GLY A 110 1.92 2.39 -6.62
CA GLY A 110 0.73 1.59 -6.96
C GLY A 110 0.73 0.16 -6.45
N ALA A 111 1.67 -0.23 -5.57
CA ALA A 111 1.81 -1.60 -5.09
C ALA A 111 0.56 -2.12 -4.38
N HIS A 112 0.23 -3.38 -4.66
CA HIS A 112 -0.60 -4.23 -3.81
C HIS A 112 0.28 -4.91 -2.75
N ILE A 113 -0.32 -5.43 -1.69
CA ILE A 113 0.41 -6.19 -0.68
C ILE A 113 1.04 -7.45 -1.28
N SER A 114 0.40 -8.08 -2.26
CA SER A 114 0.95 -9.23 -2.99
C SER A 114 2.26 -8.93 -3.71
N HIS A 115 2.44 -7.70 -4.26
CA HIS A 115 3.70 -7.28 -4.87
C HIS A 115 4.82 -7.19 -3.83
N VAL A 116 4.54 -6.61 -2.64
CA VAL A 116 5.52 -6.56 -1.55
C VAL A 116 5.87 -7.97 -1.09
N ASN A 117 4.89 -8.88 -1.04
CA ASN A 117 5.11 -10.29 -0.72
C ASN A 117 5.98 -11.00 -1.74
N PHE A 118 5.77 -10.76 -3.03
CA PHE A 118 6.57 -11.36 -4.09
C PHE A 118 8.03 -10.92 -4.02
N HIS A 119 8.26 -9.62 -3.87
CA HIS A 119 9.59 -9.02 -3.78
C HIS A 119 10.15 -8.93 -2.36
N PHE A 120 9.59 -9.68 -1.40
CA PHE A 120 9.95 -9.60 0.02
C PHE A 120 11.45 -9.68 0.29
N ASN A 121 12.15 -10.58 -0.39
CA ASN A 121 13.60 -10.74 -0.22
C ASN A 121 14.38 -9.49 -0.65
N ASP A 122 13.92 -8.82 -1.69
CA ASP A 122 14.59 -7.69 -2.31
C ASP A 122 14.29 -6.36 -1.60
N VAL A 123 13.05 -6.20 -1.08
CA VAL A 123 12.62 -4.91 -0.50
C VAL A 123 12.50 -4.93 1.03
N VAL A 124 12.67 -6.11 1.68
CA VAL A 124 12.58 -6.24 3.14
C VAL A 124 13.74 -7.03 3.71
N ARG A 125 13.80 -8.34 3.42
CA ARG A 125 14.64 -9.29 4.15
C ARG A 125 16.13 -8.93 4.12
N ARG A 126 16.64 -8.52 2.96
CA ARG A 126 18.08 -8.27 2.75
C ARG A 126 18.66 -7.13 3.60
N TYR A 127 17.80 -6.25 4.15
CA TYR A 127 18.25 -5.06 4.90
C TYR A 127 18.34 -5.31 6.41
N ASP A 128 17.78 -6.39 6.92
CA ASP A 128 17.80 -6.78 8.34
C ASP A 128 17.51 -5.60 9.31
N PRO A 129 16.39 -4.87 9.13
CA PRO A 129 16.09 -3.68 9.92
C PRO A 129 15.68 -4.04 11.36
N GLU A 130 15.80 -3.09 12.29
CA GLU A 130 15.27 -3.25 13.66
C GLU A 130 13.73 -3.16 13.72
N ALA A 131 13.13 -2.38 12.80
CA ALA A 131 11.68 -2.26 12.65
C ALA A 131 11.27 -2.02 11.19
N ILE A 132 10.01 -2.33 10.89
CA ILE A 132 9.40 -2.07 9.58
C ILE A 132 8.20 -1.15 9.78
N VAL A 133 8.13 -0.06 9.01
CA VAL A 133 6.91 0.74 8.82
C VAL A 133 6.31 0.38 7.47
N PHE A 134 5.09 -0.12 7.49
CA PHE A 134 4.39 -0.65 6.33
C PHE A 134 3.16 0.20 6.00
N PHE A 135 3.00 0.59 4.74
CA PHE A 135 1.77 1.21 4.23
C PHE A 135 1.39 0.61 2.88
N CYS A 136 0.34 -0.19 2.85
CA CYS A 136 -0.24 -0.77 1.64
C CYS A 136 -1.68 -1.21 1.91
N GLY A 137 -2.48 -1.45 0.85
CA GLY A 137 -3.84 -1.97 0.95
C GLY A 137 -4.88 -1.16 0.18
N THR A 138 -4.76 0.18 0.08
CA THR A 138 -5.75 0.98 -0.67
C THR A 138 -5.81 0.59 -2.15
N ASN A 139 -4.69 0.19 -2.75
CA ASN A 139 -4.68 -0.27 -4.14
C ASN A 139 -5.33 -1.64 -4.29
N ASP A 140 -5.16 -2.52 -3.31
CA ASP A 140 -5.82 -3.83 -3.25
C ASP A 140 -7.34 -3.68 -3.24
N VAL A 141 -7.86 -2.82 -2.34
CA VAL A 141 -9.30 -2.51 -2.26
C VAL A 141 -9.79 -1.83 -3.55
N THR A 142 -9.00 -0.90 -4.11
CA THR A 142 -9.31 -0.27 -5.41
C THR A 142 -9.35 -1.27 -6.55
N ALA A 143 -8.51 -2.31 -6.49
CA ALA A 143 -8.51 -3.42 -7.44
C ALA A 143 -9.56 -4.49 -7.11
N LEU A 144 -10.57 -4.13 -6.31
CA LEU A 144 -11.76 -4.94 -5.97
C LEU A 144 -11.49 -6.15 -5.08
N LYS A 145 -10.33 -6.22 -4.41
CA LYS A 145 -10.18 -7.18 -3.31
C LYS A 145 -11.07 -6.74 -2.14
N THR A 146 -11.70 -7.69 -1.51
CA THR A 146 -12.41 -7.44 -0.24
C THR A 146 -11.41 -7.09 0.87
N PRO A 147 -11.82 -6.40 1.94
CA PRO A 147 -10.97 -6.16 3.11
C PRO A 147 -10.37 -7.45 3.68
N THR A 148 -11.15 -8.52 3.73
CA THR A 148 -10.68 -9.85 4.20
C THR A 148 -9.61 -10.44 3.30
N GLU A 149 -9.75 -10.34 1.97
CA GLU A 149 -8.71 -10.78 1.02
C GLU A 149 -7.42 -9.95 1.18
N THR A 150 -7.57 -8.64 1.34
CA THR A 150 -6.43 -7.72 1.54
C THR A 150 -5.70 -8.02 2.85
N VAL A 151 -6.44 -8.29 3.94
CA VAL A 151 -5.85 -8.70 5.23
C VAL A 151 -5.17 -10.07 5.13
N LYS A 152 -5.70 -11.00 4.31
CA LYS A 152 -5.04 -12.29 4.07
C LYS A 152 -3.65 -12.10 3.43
N ASP A 153 -3.52 -11.18 2.48
CA ASP A 153 -2.22 -10.84 1.90
C ASP A 153 -1.29 -10.21 2.94
N PHE A 154 -1.82 -9.36 3.83
CA PHE A 154 -1.02 -8.80 4.93
C PHE A 154 -0.58 -9.87 5.93
N LYS A 155 -1.41 -10.87 6.22
CA LYS A 155 -1.00 -12.03 7.04
C LYS A 155 0.19 -12.76 6.43
N VAL A 156 0.19 -12.95 5.11
CA VAL A 156 1.34 -13.54 4.41
C VAL A 156 2.60 -12.69 4.61
N PHE A 157 2.49 -11.37 4.49
CA PHE A 157 3.60 -10.45 4.75
C PHE A 157 4.12 -10.59 6.18
N ARG A 158 3.23 -10.49 7.18
CA ARG A 158 3.57 -10.65 8.59
C ARG A 158 4.25 -11.98 8.87
N ASP A 159 3.70 -13.06 8.35
CA ASP A 159 4.25 -14.41 8.58
C ASP A 159 5.63 -14.58 7.95
N LYS A 160 5.90 -13.96 6.78
CA LYS A 160 7.25 -13.90 6.21
C LYS A 160 8.22 -13.14 7.12
N VAL A 161 7.80 -11.99 7.65
CA VAL A 161 8.62 -11.23 8.62
C VAL A 161 8.89 -12.08 9.86
N ARG A 162 7.89 -12.74 10.43
CA ARG A 162 8.08 -13.61 11.62
C ARG A 162 9.03 -14.78 11.37
N ASN A 163 9.01 -15.36 10.17
CA ASN A 163 9.87 -16.48 9.82
C ASN A 163 11.33 -16.08 9.55
N GLU A 164 11.52 -14.95 8.87
CA GLU A 164 12.84 -14.53 8.38
C GLU A 164 13.52 -13.50 9.29
N LEU A 165 12.73 -12.71 10.01
CA LEU A 165 13.15 -11.60 10.87
C LEU A 165 12.34 -11.63 12.18
N PRO A 166 12.50 -12.66 13.04
CA PRO A 166 11.55 -13.00 14.11
C PRO A 166 11.41 -11.93 15.20
N ASN A 167 12.40 -11.06 15.37
CA ASN A 167 12.39 -10.02 16.40
C ASN A 167 11.96 -8.64 15.87
N VAL A 168 11.73 -8.52 14.57
CA VAL A 168 11.41 -7.23 13.95
C VAL A 168 9.97 -6.82 14.24
N HIS A 169 9.81 -5.61 14.79
CA HIS A 169 8.49 -5.02 15.04
C HIS A 169 7.92 -4.41 13.74
N ILE A 170 6.66 -4.70 13.43
CA ILE A 170 5.95 -4.14 12.29
C ILE A 170 5.01 -3.04 12.77
N PHE A 171 5.16 -1.84 12.22
CA PHE A 171 4.26 -0.71 12.39
C PHE A 171 3.46 -0.55 11.11
N VAL A 172 2.14 -0.73 11.16
CA VAL A 172 1.26 -0.59 9.99
C VAL A 172 0.55 0.74 10.05
N ILE A 173 0.84 1.61 9.10
CA ILE A 173 0.06 2.83 8.90
C ILE A 173 -1.28 2.44 8.26
N GLY A 174 -2.38 2.80 8.88
CA GLY A 174 -3.72 2.59 8.35
C GLY A 174 -3.94 3.28 7.00
N ILE A 175 -4.90 2.78 6.22
CA ILE A 175 -5.33 3.46 4.98
C ILE A 175 -5.92 4.82 5.37
N LYS A 176 -5.59 5.85 4.59
CA LYS A 176 -5.99 7.24 4.81
C LYS A 176 -7.31 7.60 4.13
N PRO A 177 -8.08 8.55 4.65
CA PRO A 177 -9.35 9.00 4.05
C PRO A 177 -9.12 9.88 2.83
N SER A 178 -8.66 9.29 1.72
CA SER A 178 -8.34 10.02 0.49
C SER A 178 -9.60 10.50 -0.23
N PRO A 179 -9.72 11.79 -0.64
CA PRO A 179 -10.86 12.28 -1.42
C PRO A 179 -11.14 11.44 -2.68
N ALA A 180 -10.09 11.05 -3.40
CA ALA A 180 -10.21 10.25 -4.62
C ALA A 180 -10.72 8.81 -4.38
N ARG A 181 -10.80 8.34 -3.12
CA ARG A 181 -11.21 6.98 -2.73
C ARG A 181 -12.47 6.96 -1.85
N GLU A 182 -13.21 8.06 -1.78
CA GLU A 182 -14.45 8.16 -0.98
C GLU A 182 -15.46 7.05 -1.30
N TYR A 183 -15.50 6.59 -2.53
CA TYR A 183 -16.42 5.55 -2.99
C TYR A 183 -16.13 4.13 -2.44
N ILE A 184 -14.95 3.91 -1.80
CA ILE A 184 -14.55 2.67 -1.12
C ILE A 184 -14.23 2.88 0.37
N GLU A 185 -14.72 3.97 0.95
CA GLU A 185 -14.46 4.31 2.36
C GLU A 185 -14.78 3.18 3.33
N LYS A 186 -15.92 2.51 3.14
CA LYS A 186 -16.35 1.43 4.02
C LYS A 186 -15.37 0.27 4.02
N GLU A 187 -14.90 -0.10 2.84
CA GLU A 187 -13.93 -1.17 2.64
C GLU A 187 -12.56 -0.78 3.24
N GLU A 188 -12.13 0.47 3.10
CA GLU A 188 -10.90 0.97 3.69
C GLU A 188 -10.97 1.01 5.23
N MET A 189 -12.08 1.46 5.79
CA MET A 189 -12.31 1.44 7.25
C MET A 189 -12.39 0.01 7.80
N GLU A 190 -13.04 -0.91 7.10
CA GLU A 190 -13.08 -2.33 7.49
C GLU A 190 -11.69 -2.95 7.47
N TYR A 191 -10.88 -2.68 6.44
CA TYR A 191 -9.49 -3.11 6.40
C TYR A 191 -8.71 -2.57 7.61
N ASN A 192 -8.80 -1.26 7.90
CA ASN A 192 -8.13 -0.64 9.04
C ASN A 192 -8.51 -1.31 10.36
N LYS A 193 -9.81 -1.56 10.55
CA LYS A 193 -10.31 -2.27 11.73
C LYS A 193 -9.71 -3.67 11.85
N LEU A 194 -9.71 -4.44 10.78
CA LEU A 194 -9.18 -5.82 10.79
C LEU A 194 -7.67 -5.85 11.09
N ILE A 195 -6.89 -4.86 10.61
CA ILE A 195 -5.46 -4.73 10.95
C ILE A 195 -5.28 -4.32 12.40
N SER A 196 -6.10 -3.38 12.90
CA SER A 196 -6.08 -2.99 14.32
C SER A 196 -6.39 -4.17 15.24
N ASP A 197 -7.46 -4.93 14.95
CA ASP A 197 -7.82 -6.14 15.72
C ASP A 197 -6.68 -7.18 15.71
N MET A 198 -5.91 -7.26 14.61
CA MET A 198 -4.75 -8.14 14.53
C MET A 198 -3.59 -7.64 15.39
N ALA A 199 -3.35 -6.31 15.41
CA ALA A 199 -2.32 -5.70 16.22
C ALA A 199 -2.59 -5.88 17.72
N ASP A 200 -3.85 -5.85 18.15
CA ASP A 200 -4.24 -6.10 19.54
C ASP A 200 -3.90 -7.54 20.02
N ALA A 201 -3.67 -8.46 19.09
CA ALA A 201 -3.36 -9.86 19.35
C ALA A 201 -1.90 -10.26 19.03
N ASP A 202 -1.03 -9.33 18.65
CA ASP A 202 0.36 -9.59 18.24
C ASP A 202 1.31 -8.51 18.82
N ASP A 203 2.07 -8.86 19.85
CA ASP A 203 2.98 -7.95 20.57
C ASP A 203 4.07 -7.30 19.68
N LEU A 204 4.34 -7.85 18.49
CA LEU A 204 5.30 -7.30 17.53
C LEU A 204 4.61 -6.60 16.34
N LEU A 205 3.33 -6.30 16.47
CA LEU A 205 2.56 -5.56 15.47
C LEU A 205 1.90 -4.34 16.12
N THR A 206 2.08 -3.17 15.55
CA THR A 206 1.43 -1.93 16.00
C THR A 206 0.66 -1.31 14.83
N PHE A 207 -0.62 -1.04 15.04
CA PHE A 207 -1.43 -0.27 14.12
C PHE A 207 -1.26 1.23 14.41
N ILE A 208 -1.00 2.02 13.37
CA ILE A 208 -0.92 3.49 13.45
C ILE A 208 -2.17 4.04 12.80
N ASP A 209 -3.15 4.39 13.63
CA ASP A 209 -4.37 5.03 13.15
C ASP A 209 -4.08 6.48 12.75
N ILE A 210 -4.34 6.78 11.48
CA ILE A 210 -4.18 8.11 10.91
C ILE A 210 -5.52 8.71 10.46
N TRP A 211 -6.62 7.93 10.50
CA TRP A 211 -7.88 8.27 9.86
C TRP A 211 -8.44 9.58 10.39
N ASP A 212 -8.75 9.64 11.69
CA ASP A 212 -9.37 10.82 12.29
C ASP A 212 -8.45 12.04 12.27
N SER A 213 -7.14 11.84 12.30
CA SER A 213 -6.15 12.92 12.21
C SER A 213 -6.10 13.61 10.84
N MET A 214 -6.71 13.00 9.82
CA MET A 214 -6.82 13.54 8.47
C MET A 214 -8.25 14.01 8.12
N LEU A 215 -9.12 14.10 9.13
CA LEU A 215 -10.48 14.63 9.02
C LEU A 215 -10.60 15.94 9.82
N THR A 216 -11.53 16.79 9.41
CA THR A 216 -11.95 17.96 10.18
C THR A 216 -12.73 17.53 11.44
N GLN A 217 -12.97 18.44 12.37
CA GLN A 217 -13.74 18.14 13.60
C GLN A 217 -15.17 17.67 13.32
N ASP A 218 -15.75 18.04 12.18
CA ASP A 218 -17.07 17.59 11.73
C ASP A 218 -17.00 16.33 10.83
N GLY A 219 -15.87 15.64 10.82
CA GLY A 219 -15.67 14.35 10.16
C GLY A 219 -15.51 14.42 8.64
N LYS A 220 -15.24 15.59 8.07
CA LYS A 220 -15.02 15.74 6.62
C LYS A 220 -13.56 15.54 6.26
N ARG A 221 -13.32 14.99 5.09
CA ARG A 221 -11.98 14.89 4.51
C ARG A 221 -11.35 16.28 4.36
N MET A 222 -10.03 16.35 4.53
CA MET A 222 -9.24 17.56 4.39
C MET A 222 -8.46 17.54 3.06
N PRO A 223 -9.05 18.04 1.94
CA PRO A 223 -8.40 18.01 0.63
C PRO A 223 -7.04 18.71 0.60
N GLU A 224 -6.84 19.71 1.46
CA GLU A 224 -5.59 20.45 1.62
C GLU A 224 -4.41 19.63 2.11
N LEU A 225 -4.64 18.40 2.55
CA LEU A 225 -3.59 17.43 2.92
C LEU A 225 -3.07 16.63 1.73
N PHE A 226 -3.69 16.79 0.56
CA PHE A 226 -3.41 16.01 -0.64
C PHE A 226 -2.89 16.91 -1.77
N ILE A 227 -2.23 16.30 -2.74
CA ILE A 227 -1.93 16.96 -4.03
C ILE A 227 -3.18 16.94 -4.91
N GLU A 228 -3.12 17.52 -6.11
CA GLU A 228 -4.27 17.69 -7.02
C GLU A 228 -5.03 16.39 -7.36
N ASP A 229 -4.37 15.21 -7.24
CA ASP A 229 -5.01 13.93 -7.52
C ASP A 229 -5.97 13.46 -6.41
N GLY A 230 -5.99 14.15 -5.26
CA GLY A 230 -6.82 13.79 -4.10
C GLY A 230 -6.50 12.42 -3.48
N LEU A 231 -5.38 11.81 -3.86
CA LEU A 231 -4.93 10.48 -3.41
C LEU A 231 -3.61 10.55 -2.64
N HIS A 232 -2.60 11.20 -3.22
CA HIS A 232 -1.28 11.29 -2.62
C HIS A 232 -1.20 12.50 -1.70
N ILE A 233 -0.63 12.30 -0.52
CA ILE A 233 -0.51 13.35 0.48
C ILE A 233 0.63 14.31 0.12
N ASN A 234 0.45 15.58 0.48
CA ASN A 234 1.45 16.62 0.34
C ASN A 234 2.26 16.80 1.64
N ALA A 235 3.11 17.83 1.70
CA ALA A 235 3.94 18.09 2.87
C ALA A 235 3.13 18.29 4.17
N ALA A 236 1.91 18.83 4.10
CA ALA A 236 1.05 18.97 5.28
C ALA A 236 0.53 17.61 5.77
N GLY A 237 0.14 16.73 4.85
CA GLY A 237 -0.25 15.36 5.16
C GLY A 237 0.91 14.56 5.76
N TYR A 238 2.13 14.67 5.20
CA TYR A 238 3.31 13.99 5.77
C TYR A 238 3.68 14.51 7.17
N LYS A 239 3.42 15.77 7.50
CA LYS A 239 3.62 16.25 8.89
C LYS A 239 2.73 15.52 9.91
N ILE A 240 1.49 15.20 9.53
CA ILE A 240 0.60 14.39 10.37
C ILE A 240 1.17 12.98 10.53
N TRP A 241 1.56 12.35 9.42
CA TRP A 241 2.15 11.03 9.44
C TRP A 241 3.44 10.98 10.27
N THR A 242 4.35 11.94 10.06
CA THR A 242 5.59 12.07 10.84
C THR A 242 5.33 12.05 12.34
N LYS A 243 4.37 12.89 12.79
CA LYS A 243 4.02 12.97 14.21
C LYS A 243 3.56 11.62 14.76
N LEU A 244 2.60 10.97 14.08
CA LEU A 244 2.00 9.72 14.54
C LEU A 244 2.96 8.53 14.45
N VAL A 245 3.75 8.46 13.39
CA VAL A 245 4.76 7.41 13.21
C VAL A 245 5.86 7.55 14.25
N ARG A 246 6.40 8.76 14.49
CA ARG A 246 7.40 9.00 15.53
C ARG A 246 6.90 8.67 16.93
N GLU A 247 5.65 9.02 17.23
CA GLU A 247 5.02 8.69 18.53
C GLU A 247 5.03 7.18 18.77
N LYS A 248 4.68 6.37 17.75
CA LYS A 248 4.68 4.91 17.88
C LYS A 248 6.09 4.31 17.87
N LEU A 249 6.99 4.81 17.01
CA LEU A 249 8.40 4.39 17.03
C LEU A 249 9.10 4.74 18.35
N GLY A 250 8.67 5.79 19.03
CA GLY A 250 9.21 6.20 20.33
C GLY A 250 9.13 5.13 21.41
N SER A 251 8.17 4.21 21.32
CA SER A 251 8.07 3.06 22.23
C SER A 251 9.24 2.08 22.09
N LEU A 252 9.87 2.02 20.89
CA LEU A 252 10.99 1.13 20.59
C LEU A 252 12.34 1.85 20.61
N PHE A 253 12.40 3.11 20.18
CA PHE A 253 13.66 3.84 19.91
C PHE A 253 13.92 5.03 20.84
N ASN A 254 13.10 5.29 21.86
CA ASN A 254 13.24 6.42 22.80
C ASN A 254 13.36 7.79 22.09
N LEU A 255 12.45 8.09 21.15
CA LEU A 255 12.39 9.34 20.33
C LEU A 255 11.75 10.49 21.07
#